data_8a522cc61b193c4123508ed6d6d5549d
#
_entry.id   8a522cc61b193c4123508ed6d6d5549d
#
_cell.length_a   1.000
_cell.length_b   1.000
_cell.length_c   1.000
_cell.angle_alpha   90.00
_cell.angle_beta   90.00
_cell.angle_gamma   90.00
#
_symmetry.space_group_name_H-M   'P 1'
#
loop_
_entity.id
_entity.type
_entity.pdbx_description
1 polymer ?
#
loop_
_entity_poly.entity_id
_entity_poly.type
_entity_poly.pdbx_seq_one_letter_code
_entity_poly.pdbx_strand_id
1 'polypeptide(L)'
;YSVSKAAIIAYVLALQNEVRPFGISVCAIMPGDIASGFTDARRKSAAGDDVYAGRIERSVAVMEHDERTGMTPEYAGSFVAKYALKKNSRPLVAMGFAYKGAAMIAKLFPRRLSNWIVGQIYAK
;
A
#
# COMPACT_ATOMS: atom_id res chain seq x y z
N TYR A 1 9.00 -6.63 3.37
CA TYR A 1 8.03 -5.99 2.47
C TYR A 1 7.80 -4.52 2.83
N SER A 2 7.30 -4.19 4.01
CA SER A 2 6.97 -2.81 4.41
C SER A 2 8.16 -1.86 4.32
N VAL A 3 9.35 -2.31 4.74
CA VAL A 3 10.60 -1.52 4.64
C VAL A 3 10.93 -1.20 3.18
N SER A 4 10.86 -2.19 2.28
CA SER A 4 11.16 -1.97 0.85
C SER A 4 10.17 -1.00 0.21
N LYS A 5 8.87 -1.08 0.56
CA LYS A 5 7.85 -0.14 0.04
C LYS A 5 8.04 1.28 0.60
N ALA A 6 8.41 1.42 1.86
CA ALA A 6 8.75 2.72 2.44
C ALA A 6 9.99 3.35 1.78
N ALA A 7 11.01 2.54 1.47
CA ALA A 7 12.19 2.99 0.75
C ALA A 7 11.86 3.50 -0.65
N ILE A 8 10.96 2.83 -1.39
CA ILE A 8 10.49 3.30 -2.70
C ILE A 8 9.81 4.67 -2.59
N ILE A 9 8.98 4.88 -1.57
CA ILE A 9 8.32 6.19 -1.36
C ILE A 9 9.37 7.29 -1.13
N ALA A 10 10.34 7.06 -0.25
CA ALA A 10 11.41 8.02 0.01
C ALA A 10 12.23 8.31 -1.25
N TYR A 11 12.57 7.28 -2.02
CA TYR A 11 13.29 7.41 -3.29
C TYR A 11 12.52 8.26 -4.31
N VAL A 12 11.21 8.00 -4.50
CA VAL A 12 10.37 8.77 -5.42
C VAL A 12 10.31 10.24 -5.05
N LEU A 13 10.21 10.56 -3.75
CA LEU A 13 10.20 11.94 -3.27
C LEU A 13 11.53 12.65 -3.55
N ALA A 14 12.66 11.99 -3.36
CA ALA A 14 13.97 12.54 -3.67
C ALA A 14 14.15 12.72 -5.19
N LEU A 15 13.89 11.67 -5.95
CA LEU A 15 14.04 11.68 -7.41
C LEU A 15 13.19 12.76 -8.07
N GLN A 16 11.95 12.99 -7.60
CA GLN A 16 11.10 14.04 -8.15
C GLN A 16 11.75 15.43 -8.03
N ASN A 17 12.42 15.71 -6.92
CA ASN A 17 13.11 16.99 -6.74
C ASN A 17 14.31 17.13 -7.69
N GLU A 18 15.04 16.05 -7.91
CA GLU A 18 16.20 16.03 -8.81
C GLU A 18 15.81 16.25 -10.27
N VAL A 19 14.71 15.59 -10.74
CA VAL A 19 14.36 15.61 -12.16
C VAL A 19 13.33 16.68 -12.55
N ARG A 20 12.74 17.37 -11.56
CA ARG A 20 11.76 18.44 -11.80
C ARG A 20 12.28 19.57 -12.69
N PRO A 21 13.54 20.03 -12.59
CA PRO A 21 14.08 21.07 -13.48
C PRO A 21 14.09 20.65 -14.97
N PHE A 22 14.06 19.35 -15.26
CA PHE A 22 14.03 18.80 -16.60
C PHE A 22 12.60 18.57 -17.14
N GLY A 23 11.57 19.02 -16.41
CA GLY A 23 10.17 18.83 -16.79
C GLY A 23 9.66 17.39 -16.61
N ILE A 24 10.41 16.55 -15.89
CA ILE A 24 10.04 15.16 -15.64
C ILE A 24 9.22 15.07 -14.35
N SER A 25 8.07 14.40 -14.42
CA SER A 25 7.23 14.10 -13.27
C SER A 25 7.43 12.68 -12.81
N VAL A 26 7.65 12.49 -11.51
CA VAL A 26 7.75 11.17 -10.87
C VAL A 26 6.60 11.01 -9.89
N CYS A 27 5.96 9.85 -9.89
CA CYS A 27 4.81 9.58 -9.04
C CYS A 27 4.86 8.14 -8.52
N ALA A 28 4.73 7.96 -7.21
CA ALA A 28 4.42 6.66 -6.63
C ALA A 28 2.91 6.52 -6.47
N ILE A 29 2.36 5.50 -7.09
CA ILE A 29 0.96 5.09 -6.89
C ILE A 29 0.94 4.09 -5.74
N MET A 30 0.12 4.37 -4.73
CA MET A 30 -0.10 3.51 -3.58
C MET A 30 -1.46 2.84 -3.75
N PRO A 31 -1.51 1.65 -4.36
CA PRO A 31 -2.75 0.91 -4.46
C PRO A 31 -3.16 0.40 -3.08
N GLY A 32 -4.48 0.30 -2.87
CA GLY A 32 -4.99 -0.60 -1.86
C GLY A 32 -4.94 -2.04 -2.35
N ASP A 33 -5.77 -2.89 -1.78
CA ASP A 33 -5.80 -4.30 -2.16
C ASP A 33 -6.35 -4.48 -3.58
N ILE A 34 -5.68 -5.35 -4.34
CA ILE A 34 -6.03 -5.67 -5.72
C ILE A 34 -6.24 -7.18 -5.80
N ALA A 35 -7.41 -7.58 -6.30
CA ALA A 35 -7.74 -8.98 -6.54
C ALA A 35 -6.90 -9.51 -7.71
N SER A 36 -5.75 -10.11 -7.40
CA SER A 36 -4.80 -10.64 -8.38
C SER A 36 -4.24 -11.99 -7.94
N GLY A 37 -3.50 -12.67 -8.80
CA GLY A 37 -2.81 -13.92 -8.47
C GLY A 37 -1.67 -13.78 -7.43
N PHE A 38 -1.42 -12.59 -6.91
CA PHE A 38 -0.37 -12.35 -5.92
C PHE A 38 -0.62 -13.11 -4.61
N THR A 39 -1.88 -13.16 -4.16
CA THR A 39 -2.29 -13.87 -2.95
C THR A 39 -1.97 -15.37 -3.04
N ASP A 40 -2.26 -15.98 -4.20
CA ASP A 40 -2.03 -17.41 -4.41
C ASP A 40 -0.54 -17.74 -4.57
N ALA A 41 0.27 -16.79 -5.03
CA ALA A 41 1.71 -16.93 -5.14
C ALA A 41 2.47 -16.70 -3.81
N ARG A 42 1.77 -16.29 -2.74
CA ARG A 42 2.36 -16.02 -1.43
C ARG A 42 2.95 -17.28 -0.81
N ARG A 43 4.24 -17.25 -0.48
CA ARG A 43 4.85 -18.29 0.33
C ARG A 43 4.58 -18.02 1.81
N LYS A 44 3.87 -18.94 2.46
CA LYS A 44 3.56 -18.88 3.89
C LYS A 44 4.62 -19.66 4.66
N SER A 45 5.06 -19.12 5.79
CA SER A 45 5.87 -19.84 6.77
C SER A 45 5.06 -19.97 8.05
N ALA A 46 4.94 -21.19 8.55
CA ALA A 46 4.34 -21.46 9.86
C ALA A 46 5.38 -21.34 11.01
N ALA A 47 6.64 -21.03 10.71
CA ALA A 47 7.68 -20.94 11.71
C ALA A 47 7.38 -19.81 12.71
N GLY A 48 7.29 -20.15 13.98
CA GLY A 48 7.03 -19.22 15.08
C GLY A 48 5.56 -18.92 15.35
N ASP A 49 4.61 -19.47 14.61
CA ASP A 49 3.18 -19.18 14.81
C ASP A 49 2.67 -19.75 16.15
N ASP A 50 3.26 -20.84 16.63
CA ASP A 50 3.07 -21.39 17.97
C ASP A 50 3.44 -20.38 19.06
N VAL A 51 4.57 -19.66 18.92
CA VAL A 51 5.03 -18.62 19.84
C VAL A 51 4.08 -17.43 19.85
N TYR A 52 3.50 -17.09 18.70
CA TYR A 52 2.55 -15.99 18.55
C TYR A 52 1.09 -16.39 18.70
N ALA A 53 0.80 -17.59 19.18
CA ALA A 53 -0.56 -18.08 19.44
C ALA A 53 -1.51 -17.94 18.23
N GLY A 54 -1.04 -18.27 17.02
CA GLY A 54 -1.80 -18.21 15.77
C GLY A 54 -2.08 -16.79 15.24
N ARG A 55 -1.45 -15.76 15.82
CA ARG A 55 -1.66 -14.35 15.38
C ARG A 55 -1.16 -14.10 13.96
N ILE A 56 -0.09 -14.79 13.55
CA ILE A 56 0.47 -14.66 12.21
C ILE A 56 -0.54 -15.19 11.19
N GLU A 57 -1.07 -16.38 11.42
CA GLU A 57 -2.06 -17.00 10.55
C GLU A 57 -3.32 -16.14 10.42
N ARG A 58 -3.88 -15.67 11.56
CA ARG A 58 -5.04 -14.77 11.54
C ARG A 58 -4.77 -13.47 10.78
N SER A 59 -3.63 -12.84 10.99
CA SER A 59 -3.23 -11.62 10.28
C SER A 59 -3.13 -11.86 8.77
N VAL A 60 -2.53 -12.97 8.36
CA VAL A 60 -2.41 -13.34 6.95
C VAL A 60 -3.79 -13.63 6.35
N ALA A 61 -4.69 -14.31 7.07
CA ALA A 61 -6.05 -14.58 6.59
C ALA A 61 -6.85 -13.30 6.33
N VAL A 62 -6.73 -12.29 7.21
CA VAL A 62 -7.36 -10.97 6.98
C VAL A 62 -6.80 -10.31 5.73
N MET A 63 -5.47 -10.27 5.57
CA MET A 63 -4.84 -9.70 4.37
C MET A 63 -5.27 -10.41 3.08
N GLU A 64 -5.36 -11.74 3.10
CA GLU A 64 -5.81 -12.52 1.93
C GLU A 64 -7.28 -12.26 1.59
N HIS A 65 -8.13 -12.10 2.60
CA HIS A 65 -9.52 -11.74 2.38
C HIS A 65 -9.64 -10.36 1.71
N ASP A 66 -8.93 -9.36 2.24
CA ASP A 66 -8.92 -7.99 1.71
C ASP A 66 -8.38 -7.96 0.27
N GLU A 67 -7.29 -8.70 -0.02
CA GLU A 67 -6.74 -8.82 -1.36
C GLU A 67 -7.73 -9.46 -2.34
N ARG A 68 -8.42 -10.54 -1.96
CA ARG A 68 -9.40 -11.23 -2.83
C ARG A 68 -10.64 -10.41 -3.12
N THR A 69 -11.03 -9.54 -2.18
CA THR A 69 -12.19 -8.63 -2.31
C THR A 69 -11.79 -7.22 -2.77
N GLY A 70 -10.53 -7.03 -3.09
CA GLY A 70 -9.95 -5.76 -3.50
C GLY A 70 -10.40 -5.27 -4.88
N MET A 71 -9.74 -4.22 -5.35
CA MET A 71 -10.00 -3.63 -6.67
C MET A 71 -9.63 -4.60 -7.79
N THR A 72 -10.31 -4.51 -8.94
CA THR A 72 -9.96 -5.33 -10.10
C THR A 72 -8.63 -4.88 -10.73
N PRO A 73 -7.86 -5.80 -11.35
CA PRO A 73 -6.63 -5.48 -12.07
C PRO A 73 -6.85 -4.46 -13.19
N GLU A 74 -8.00 -4.54 -13.88
CA GLU A 74 -8.37 -3.62 -14.97
C GLU A 74 -8.55 -2.18 -14.46
N TYR A 75 -9.21 -2.02 -13.32
CA TYR A 75 -9.34 -0.72 -12.67
C TYR A 75 -7.98 -0.17 -12.27
N ALA A 76 -7.15 -1.00 -11.66
CA ALA A 76 -5.80 -0.61 -11.24
C ALA A 76 -4.94 -0.22 -12.45
N GLY A 77 -4.95 -1.00 -13.52
CA GLY A 77 -4.23 -0.70 -14.76
C GLY A 77 -4.68 0.61 -15.42
N SER A 78 -5.98 0.83 -15.52
CA SER A 78 -6.56 2.08 -16.04
C SER A 78 -6.15 3.30 -15.22
N PHE A 79 -6.11 3.15 -13.89
CA PHE A 79 -5.67 4.21 -13.00
C PHE A 79 -4.20 4.55 -13.20
N VAL A 80 -3.33 3.54 -13.31
CA VAL A 80 -1.89 3.71 -13.57
C VAL A 80 -1.67 4.42 -14.90
N ALA A 81 -2.32 3.96 -15.98
CA ALA A 81 -2.22 4.55 -17.30
C ALA A 81 -2.63 6.04 -17.29
N LYS A 82 -3.73 6.38 -16.61
CA LYS A 82 -4.19 7.76 -16.45
C LYS A 82 -3.15 8.65 -15.79
N TYR A 83 -2.47 8.15 -14.76
CA TYR A 83 -1.45 8.94 -14.06
C TYR A 83 -0.12 8.99 -14.81
N ALA A 84 0.25 7.96 -15.55
CA ALA A 84 1.43 7.96 -16.43
C ALA A 84 1.36 9.03 -17.53
N LEU A 85 0.15 9.30 -18.03
CA LEU A 85 -0.08 10.32 -19.06
C LEU A 85 -0.30 11.74 -18.49
N LYS A 86 -0.36 11.89 -17.18
CA LYS A 86 -0.66 13.16 -16.54
C LYS A 86 0.60 14.00 -16.34
N LYS A 87 0.64 15.18 -16.97
CA LYS A 87 1.66 16.20 -16.67
C LYS A 87 1.51 16.71 -15.23
N ASN A 88 2.63 16.92 -14.54
CA ASN A 88 2.66 17.44 -13.17
C ASN A 88 1.83 16.64 -12.16
N SER A 89 1.97 15.32 -12.17
CA SER A 89 1.33 14.46 -11.17
C SER A 89 1.89 14.73 -9.77
N ARG A 90 1.03 14.51 -8.76
CA ARG A 90 1.48 14.55 -7.35
C ARG A 90 2.48 13.42 -7.11
N PRO A 91 3.50 13.63 -6.26
CA PRO A 91 4.54 12.61 -6.02
C PRO A 91 3.98 11.32 -5.40
N LEU A 92 2.93 11.44 -4.60
CA LEU A 92 2.27 10.30 -3.96
C LEU A 92 0.77 10.34 -4.26
N VAL A 93 0.24 9.25 -4.75
CA VAL A 93 -1.18 9.12 -5.11
C VAL A 93 -1.73 7.81 -4.56
N ALA A 94 -2.70 7.90 -3.65
CA ALA A 94 -3.44 6.74 -3.18
C ALA A 94 -4.51 6.35 -4.21
N MET A 95 -4.60 5.06 -4.53
CA MET A 95 -5.63 4.48 -5.39
C MET A 95 -6.76 3.91 -4.53
N GLY A 96 -7.99 4.12 -4.96
CA GLY A 96 -9.18 3.71 -4.21
C GLY A 96 -9.67 4.78 -3.23
N PHE A 97 -11.00 4.87 -3.07
CA PHE A 97 -11.60 5.95 -2.28
C PHE A 97 -11.36 5.76 -0.76
N ALA A 98 -11.50 4.54 -0.28
CA ALA A 98 -11.27 4.20 1.13
C ALA A 98 -9.80 4.45 1.55
N TYR A 99 -8.85 4.07 0.68
CA TYR A 99 -7.42 4.26 0.93
C TYR A 99 -6.98 5.72 0.91
N LYS A 100 -7.64 6.56 0.10
CA LYS A 100 -7.43 8.03 0.15
C LYS A 100 -7.88 8.60 1.49
N GLY A 101 -9.05 8.17 1.97
CA GLY A 101 -9.55 8.55 3.29
C GLY A 101 -8.62 8.10 4.41
N ALA A 102 -8.22 6.83 4.41
CA ALA A 102 -7.29 6.28 5.39
C ALA A 102 -5.94 7.02 5.39
N ALA A 103 -5.37 7.30 4.21
CA ALA A 103 -4.12 8.05 4.09
C ALA A 103 -4.23 9.49 4.59
N MET A 104 -5.39 10.12 4.41
CA MET A 104 -5.67 11.47 4.92
C MET A 104 -5.83 11.46 6.45
N ILE A 105 -6.57 10.49 6.99
CA ILE A 105 -6.75 10.30 8.42
C ILE A 105 -5.38 10.03 9.08
N ALA A 106 -4.58 9.14 8.52
CA ALA A 106 -3.26 8.80 9.06
C ALA A 106 -2.29 10.00 9.15
N LYS A 107 -2.49 11.03 8.32
CA LYS A 107 -1.72 12.29 8.39
C LYS A 107 -2.19 13.22 9.51
N LEU A 108 -3.47 13.15 9.89
CA LEU A 108 -4.06 14.04 10.89
C LEU A 108 -3.91 13.49 12.32
N PHE A 109 -3.80 12.18 12.46
CA PHE A 109 -3.69 11.55 13.78
C PHE A 109 -2.23 11.30 14.20
N PRO A 110 -1.93 11.35 15.52
CA PRO A 110 -0.64 10.94 16.05
C PRO A 110 -0.31 9.50 15.64
N ARG A 111 0.95 9.24 15.32
CA ARG A 111 1.42 7.90 14.89
C ARG A 111 1.05 6.78 15.86
N ARG A 112 0.98 7.07 17.17
CA ARG A 112 0.56 6.10 18.20
C ARG A 112 -0.86 5.61 17.96
N LEU A 113 -1.80 6.52 17.67
CA LEU A 113 -3.20 6.17 17.41
C LEU A 113 -3.35 5.40 16.10
N SER A 114 -2.71 5.87 15.03
CA SER A 114 -2.73 5.17 13.73
C SER A 114 -2.17 3.75 13.84
N ASN A 115 -1.05 3.57 14.56
CA ASN A 115 -0.45 2.25 14.77
C ASN A 115 -1.34 1.34 15.64
N TRP A 116 -1.99 1.89 16.66
CA TRP A 116 -2.95 1.15 17.47
C TRP A 116 -4.14 0.66 16.65
N ILE A 117 -4.72 1.52 15.78
CA ILE A 117 -5.83 1.15 14.90
C ILE A 117 -5.42 0.00 13.95
N VAL A 118 -4.25 0.10 13.32
CA VAL A 118 -3.71 -0.96 12.46
C VAL A 118 -3.54 -2.26 13.25
N GLY A 119 -3.04 -2.17 14.48
CA GLY A 119 -2.91 -3.32 15.37
C GLY A 119 -4.26 -3.98 15.69
N GLN A 120 -5.35 -3.20 15.84
CA GLN A 120 -6.69 -3.77 16.05
C GLN A 120 -7.25 -4.49 14.83
N ILE A 121 -6.84 -4.12 13.62
CA ILE A 121 -7.30 -4.75 12.38
C ILE A 121 -6.51 -6.03 12.10
N TYR A 122 -5.18 -5.98 12.18
CA TYR A 122 -4.30 -7.04 11.68
C TYR A 122 -3.57 -7.85 12.75
N ALA A 123 -3.58 -7.44 14.01
CA ALA A 123 -2.76 -8.06 15.07
C ALA A 123 -3.57 -8.58 16.28
N LYS A 124 -4.85 -8.89 16.06
CA LYS A 124 -5.70 -9.55 17.08
C LYS A 124 -5.49 -11.04 17.12
#